data_11310fcd1a39a8c567d3f80715258902
#
_entry.id   11310fcd1a39a8c567d3f80715258902
#
_cell.length_a   1.000
_cell.length_b   1.000
_cell.length_c   1.000
_cell.angle_alpha   90.00
_cell.angle_beta   90.00
_cell.angle_gamma   90.00
#
_symmetry.space_group_name_H-M   'P 1'
#
loop_
_entity.id
_entity.type
_entity.pdbx_description
1 polymer ?
#
loop_
_entity_poly.entity_id
_entity_poly.type
_entity_poly.pdbx_seq_one_letter_code
_entity_poly.pdbx_strand_id
1 'polypeptide(L)'
;MPLADLLAGSLARRLPASPNDLRGPERGVVVLPRHLCPPGLREFDVTDDGDRRNLYGIVLTRGQRNDMTRLVNARLLREDWPELSGSLDPKIRRGCARWLKRAR
;
A
#
# COMPACT_ATOMS: atom_id res chain seq x y z
N MET A 1 21.88 7.24 5.93
CA MET A 1 20.52 7.69 5.62
C MET A 1 19.51 6.70 6.18
N PRO A 2 18.50 7.17 6.93
CA PRO A 2 17.48 6.27 7.46
C PRO A 2 16.72 5.55 6.36
N LEU A 3 16.31 4.31 6.63
CA LEU A 3 15.56 3.51 5.67
C LEU A 3 14.28 4.21 5.22
N ALA A 4 13.58 4.88 6.15
CA ALA A 4 12.35 5.60 5.82
C ALA A 4 12.58 6.67 4.76
N ASP A 5 13.71 7.38 4.80
CA ASP A 5 14.03 8.39 3.80
C ASP A 5 14.31 7.76 2.43
N LEU A 6 14.97 6.61 2.40
CA LEU A 6 15.23 5.89 1.16
C LEU A 6 13.90 5.40 0.54
N LEU A 7 13.03 4.85 1.36
CA LEU A 7 11.72 4.35 0.89
C LEU A 7 10.85 5.50 0.37
N ALA A 8 10.83 6.63 1.09
CA ALA A 8 10.08 7.80 0.66
C ALA A 8 10.63 8.38 -0.63
N GLY A 9 11.97 8.43 -0.78
CA GLY A 9 12.62 8.93 -1.99
C GLY A 9 12.35 8.08 -3.22
N SER A 10 12.09 6.78 -3.05
CA SER A 10 11.78 5.87 -4.15
C SER A 10 10.29 5.80 -4.48
N LEU A 11 9.43 6.39 -3.66
CA LEU A 11 7.97 6.22 -3.76
C LEU A 11 7.42 6.59 -5.14
N ALA A 12 7.84 7.74 -5.68
CA ALA A 12 7.34 8.20 -6.97
C ALA A 12 7.63 7.19 -8.08
N ARG A 13 8.74 6.48 -8.01
CA ARG A 13 9.11 5.46 -8.99
C ARG A 13 8.36 4.15 -8.78
N ARG A 14 7.92 3.87 -7.55
CA ARG A 14 7.23 2.64 -7.20
C ARG A 14 5.72 2.73 -7.43
N LEU A 15 5.15 3.92 -7.35
CA LEU A 15 3.72 4.11 -7.56
C LEU A 15 3.37 3.88 -9.04
N PRO A 16 2.27 3.18 -9.33
CA PRO A 16 1.74 3.10 -10.69
C PRO A 16 1.41 4.49 -11.24
N ALA A 17 1.28 4.60 -12.56
CA ALA A 17 0.96 5.86 -13.21
C ALA A 17 -0.35 6.46 -12.67
N SER A 18 -1.32 5.60 -12.37
CA SER A 18 -2.62 6.01 -11.83
C SER A 18 -3.08 5.06 -10.74
N PRO A 19 -3.78 5.54 -9.70
CA PRO A 19 -4.43 4.64 -8.74
C PRO A 19 -5.40 3.66 -9.41
N ASN A 20 -5.94 4.00 -10.56
CA ASN A 20 -6.84 3.10 -11.29
C ASN A 20 -6.14 1.88 -11.87
N ASP A 21 -4.81 1.86 -11.87
CA ASP A 21 -4.05 0.69 -12.29
C ASP A 21 -4.01 -0.41 -11.23
N LEU A 22 -4.45 -0.13 -10.01
CA LEU A 22 -4.48 -1.10 -8.92
C LEU A 22 -5.53 -2.18 -9.20
N ARG A 23 -5.12 -3.45 -9.09
CA ARG A 23 -5.94 -4.62 -9.44
C ARG A 23 -6.08 -5.63 -8.30
N GLY A 24 -5.76 -5.21 -7.07
CA GLY A 24 -5.82 -6.11 -5.92
C GLY A 24 -7.22 -6.63 -5.65
N PRO A 25 -7.32 -7.77 -4.94
CA PRO A 25 -8.60 -8.39 -4.63
C PRO A 25 -9.42 -7.55 -3.66
N GLU A 26 -10.74 -7.68 -3.76
CA GLU A 26 -11.67 -6.98 -2.87
C GLU A 26 -12.03 -7.78 -1.63
N ARG A 27 -11.72 -9.07 -1.61
CA ARG A 27 -12.02 -9.95 -0.49
C ARG A 27 -11.11 -11.16 -0.48
N GLY A 28 -11.12 -11.89 0.62
CA GLY A 28 -10.40 -13.13 0.75
C GLY A 28 -9.00 -12.96 1.32
N VAL A 29 -8.30 -14.08 1.46
CA VAL A 29 -6.96 -14.12 2.05
C VAL A 29 -5.91 -13.89 0.97
N VAL A 30 -4.96 -13.01 1.27
CA VAL A 30 -3.82 -12.71 0.41
C VAL A 30 -2.55 -13.14 1.12
N VAL A 31 -1.66 -13.82 0.37
CA VAL A 31 -0.34 -14.19 0.89
C VAL A 31 0.66 -13.14 0.44
N LEU A 32 1.31 -12.51 1.41
CA LEU A 32 2.29 -11.46 1.14
C LEU A 32 3.57 -12.08 0.55
N PRO A 33 4.13 -11.49 -0.54
CA PRO A 33 5.41 -11.96 -1.08
C PRO A 33 6.51 -11.92 -0.02
N ARG A 34 7.43 -12.88 -0.09
CA ARG A 34 8.49 -13.02 0.92
C ARG A 34 9.30 -11.76 1.14
N HIS A 35 9.59 -11.04 0.07
CA HIS A 35 10.42 -9.83 0.17
C HIS A 35 9.73 -8.70 0.94
N LEU A 36 8.42 -8.81 1.21
CA LEU A 36 7.67 -7.84 1.98
C LEU A 36 7.31 -8.33 3.38
N CYS A 37 7.53 -9.61 3.66
CA CYS A 37 7.04 -10.21 4.91
C CYS A 37 7.79 -9.70 6.14
N PRO A 38 7.09 -9.06 7.09
CA PRO A 38 7.62 -8.95 8.44
C PRO A 38 7.67 -10.35 9.07
N PRO A 39 8.56 -10.59 10.04
CA PRO A 39 8.59 -11.87 10.72
C PRO A 39 7.22 -12.27 11.28
N GLY A 40 6.76 -13.47 10.94
CA GLY A 40 5.54 -14.03 11.48
C GLY A 40 4.23 -13.61 10.82
N LEU A 41 4.27 -12.67 9.85
CA LEU A 41 3.05 -12.19 9.21
C LEU A 41 3.12 -12.41 7.70
N ARG A 42 2.36 -13.36 7.18
CA ARG A 42 2.33 -13.67 5.75
C ARG A 42 0.95 -13.57 5.13
N GLU A 43 -0.09 -13.85 5.89
CA GLU A 43 -1.45 -13.89 5.37
C GLU A 43 -2.26 -12.71 5.91
N PHE A 44 -3.06 -12.12 5.04
CA PHE A 44 -3.94 -11.00 5.40
C PHE A 44 -5.31 -11.27 4.79
N ASP A 45 -6.35 -11.07 5.60
CA ASP A 45 -7.72 -11.16 5.11
C ASP A 45 -8.16 -9.78 4.63
N VAL A 46 -8.23 -9.60 3.33
CA VAL A 46 -8.61 -8.33 2.71
C VAL A 46 -10.05 -7.94 3.07
N THR A 47 -10.87 -8.92 3.41
CA THR A 47 -12.25 -8.67 3.85
C THR A 47 -12.29 -7.98 5.22
N ASP A 48 -11.28 -8.20 6.06
CA ASP A 48 -11.18 -7.55 7.36
C ASP A 48 -10.49 -6.19 7.23
N ASP A 49 -11.13 -5.14 7.71
CA ASP A 49 -10.62 -3.78 7.58
C ASP A 49 -9.25 -3.59 8.22
N GLY A 50 -9.05 -4.13 9.42
CA GLY A 50 -7.78 -4.00 10.13
C GLY A 50 -6.64 -4.72 9.43
N ASP A 51 -6.87 -5.97 9.01
CA ASP A 51 -5.88 -6.75 8.27
C ASP A 51 -5.54 -6.08 6.94
N ARG A 52 -6.55 -5.60 6.24
CA ARG A 52 -6.36 -4.93 4.95
C ARG A 52 -5.51 -3.67 5.10
N ARG A 53 -5.76 -2.85 6.12
CA ARG A 53 -4.97 -1.65 6.36
C ARG A 53 -3.53 -1.99 6.69
N ASN A 54 -3.29 -3.05 7.45
CA ASN A 54 -1.93 -3.52 7.73
C ASN A 54 -1.23 -3.94 6.43
N LEU A 55 -1.90 -4.72 5.59
CA LEU A 55 -1.37 -5.13 4.30
C LEU A 55 -1.02 -3.92 3.44
N TYR A 56 -1.96 -2.98 3.30
CA TYR A 56 -1.76 -1.80 2.45
C TYR A 56 -0.61 -0.92 2.97
N GLY A 57 -0.51 -0.79 4.29
CA GLY A 57 0.59 -0.03 4.90
C GLY A 57 1.95 -0.62 4.54
N ILE A 58 2.09 -1.94 4.60
CA ILE A 58 3.32 -2.64 4.25
C ILE A 58 3.62 -2.44 2.76
N VAL A 59 2.62 -2.66 1.90
CA VAL A 59 2.82 -2.59 0.45
C VAL A 59 3.16 -1.17 0.00
N LEU A 60 2.48 -0.16 0.51
CA LEU A 60 2.76 1.23 0.15
C LEU A 60 4.13 1.68 0.64
N THR A 61 4.56 1.19 1.81
CA THR A 61 5.85 1.57 2.38
C THR A 61 7.01 0.88 1.70
N ARG A 62 6.89 -0.43 1.40
CA ARG A 62 8.01 -1.26 0.95
C ARG A 62 7.81 -1.91 -0.41
N GLY A 63 6.59 -1.98 -0.92
CA GLY A 63 6.29 -2.73 -2.14
C GLY A 63 6.83 -2.05 -3.38
N GLN A 64 7.11 -2.88 -4.39
CA GLN A 64 7.42 -2.41 -5.73
C GLN A 64 6.11 -2.13 -6.47
N ARG A 65 6.21 -1.53 -7.66
CA ARG A 65 5.02 -1.19 -8.46
C ARG A 65 4.14 -2.42 -8.71
N ASN A 66 4.75 -3.54 -9.03
CA ASN A 66 4.01 -4.78 -9.28
C ASN A 66 3.28 -5.27 -8.03
N ASP A 67 3.90 -5.12 -6.86
CA ASP A 67 3.25 -5.50 -5.61
C ASP A 67 2.01 -4.66 -5.36
N MET A 68 2.13 -3.35 -5.57
CA MET A 68 1.01 -2.43 -5.40
C MET A 68 -0.13 -2.77 -6.36
N THR A 69 0.20 -2.99 -7.63
CA THR A 69 -0.79 -3.31 -8.66
C THR A 69 -1.55 -4.58 -8.34
N ARG A 70 -0.86 -5.61 -7.84
CA ARG A 70 -1.46 -6.91 -7.58
C ARG A 70 -2.18 -7.03 -6.24
N LEU A 71 -1.74 -6.29 -5.24
CA LEU A 71 -2.20 -6.50 -3.86
C LEU A 71 -3.13 -5.41 -3.34
N VAL A 72 -3.10 -4.23 -3.93
CA VAL A 72 -3.91 -3.10 -3.46
C VAL A 72 -5.08 -2.87 -4.42
N ASN A 73 -6.27 -2.68 -3.85
CA ASN A 73 -7.48 -2.34 -4.61
C ASN A 73 -7.73 -0.84 -4.48
N ALA A 74 -7.98 -0.17 -5.61
CA ALA A 74 -8.13 1.28 -5.63
C ALA A 74 -9.30 1.77 -4.78
N ARG A 75 -10.47 1.12 -4.90
CA ARG A 75 -11.65 1.52 -4.14
C ARG A 75 -11.43 1.35 -2.64
N LEU A 76 -10.91 0.18 -2.25
CA LEU A 76 -10.66 -0.11 -0.84
C LEU A 76 -9.57 0.77 -0.25
N LEU A 77 -8.55 1.12 -1.04
CA LEU A 77 -7.52 2.05 -0.59
C LEU A 77 -8.12 3.42 -0.27
N ARG A 78 -9.01 3.91 -1.12
CA ARG A 78 -9.68 5.20 -0.87
C ARG A 78 -10.58 5.14 0.36
N GLU A 79 -11.29 4.04 0.55
CA GLU A 79 -12.14 3.85 1.74
C GLU A 79 -11.30 3.80 3.02
N ASP A 80 -10.14 3.16 2.97
CA ASP A 80 -9.27 3.00 4.14
C ASP A 80 -8.41 4.24 4.42
N TRP A 81 -8.27 5.13 3.44
CA TRP A 81 -7.29 6.21 3.50
C TRP A 81 -7.35 7.05 4.77
N PRO A 82 -8.53 7.46 5.26
CA PRO A 82 -8.59 8.28 6.48
C PRO A 82 -7.90 7.62 7.70
N GLU A 83 -8.09 6.31 7.87
CA GLU A 83 -7.46 5.58 8.98
C GLU A 83 -6.03 5.18 8.65
N LEU A 84 -5.81 4.70 7.43
CA LEU A 84 -4.51 4.21 6.99
C LEU A 84 -3.46 5.32 6.98
N SER A 85 -3.82 6.49 6.51
CA SER A 85 -2.88 7.59 6.33
C SER A 85 -2.20 7.98 7.65
N GLY A 86 -2.93 7.90 8.76
CA GLY A 86 -2.39 8.22 10.07
C GLY A 86 -1.28 7.29 10.54
N SER A 87 -1.21 6.07 10.01
CA SER A 87 -0.19 5.09 10.39
C SER A 87 1.02 5.09 9.46
N LEU A 88 0.98 5.84 8.37
CA LEU A 88 2.08 5.90 7.41
C LEU A 88 3.11 6.95 7.83
N ASP A 89 4.37 6.71 7.45
CA ASP A 89 5.41 7.73 7.57
C ASP A 89 4.94 9.00 6.83
N PRO A 90 5.16 10.20 7.41
CA PRO A 90 4.66 11.44 6.81
C PRO A 90 5.06 11.66 5.34
N LYS A 91 6.27 11.24 4.95
CA LYS A 91 6.73 11.40 3.56
C LYS A 91 6.00 10.45 2.62
N ILE A 92 5.80 9.20 3.06
CA ILE A 92 5.01 8.22 2.30
C ILE A 92 3.57 8.69 2.19
N ARG A 93 2.99 9.15 3.29
CA ARG A 93 1.61 9.66 3.32
C ARG A 93 1.42 10.80 2.32
N ARG A 94 2.31 11.79 2.32
CA ARG A 94 2.19 12.93 1.41
C ARG A 94 2.29 12.52 -0.05
N GLY A 95 3.22 11.63 -0.37
CA GLY A 95 3.36 11.13 -1.73
C GLY A 95 2.14 10.37 -2.21
N CYS A 96 1.62 9.48 -1.37
CA CYS A 96 0.41 8.72 -1.69
C CYS A 96 -0.83 9.62 -1.80
N ALA A 97 -0.96 10.61 -0.91
CA ALA A 97 -2.10 11.53 -0.95
C ALA A 97 -2.13 12.29 -2.28
N ARG A 98 -0.98 12.77 -2.74
CA ARG A 98 -0.88 13.45 -4.03
C ARG A 98 -1.23 12.54 -5.19
N TRP A 99 -0.71 11.32 -5.15
CA TRP A 99 -0.96 10.32 -6.18
C TRP A 99 -2.45 9.94 -6.26
N LEU A 100 -3.10 9.77 -5.11
CA LEU A 100 -4.53 9.42 -5.09
C LEU A 100 -5.42 10.50 -5.73
N LYS A 101 -4.96 11.74 -5.77
CA LYS A 101 -5.72 12.83 -6.40
C LYS A 101 -5.67 12.81 -7.93
N ARG A 102 -4.77 12.03 -8.52
CA ARG A 102 -4.61 11.99 -9.99
C ARG A 102 -5.78 11.32 -10.70
N ALA A 103 -6.50 10.44 -10.00
CA ALA A 103 -7.62 9.70 -10.57
C ALA A 103 -8.89 10.07 -9.83
N ARG A 104 -9.93 10.34 -10.57
CA ARG A 104 -11.25 10.69 -10.04
C ARG A 104 -12.32 9.82 -10.65
#